data_035719302aeac11c8d8cfe75bb669b2f
#
_entry.id   035719302aeac11c8d8cfe75bb669b2f
#
_cell.length_a   1.000
_cell.length_b   1.000
_cell.length_c   1.000
_cell.angle_alpha   90.00
_cell.angle_beta   90.00
_cell.angle_gamma   90.00
#
_symmetry.space_group_name_H-M   'P 1'
#
loop_
_entity.id
_entity.type
_entity.pdbx_description
1 polymer ?
#
loop_
_entity_poly.entity_id
_entity_poly.type
_entity_poly.pdbx_seq_one_letter_code
_entity_poly.pdbx_strand_id
1 'polypeptide(L)'
;MPALVLKDYEPYLGVHAVKKPNDNRHCGRILWLRNLYLGLVMLFLFLPIFILVIFSFNQSELNVVFTGFTTEWYGRLLENANLLDAFKNTLLIALISTTVSTVLGTISAVGMKKYNFPTEQIVNKLIYIPIVIPEIVLGISLLSVFTLAGVELGFWSVLLAHITFSVPFVITSVRSTLYSLPRNVEEAAEDLGAGKWKTFWYVTLPLIKPGIVSGAILAFTLSLDDVVISYFTAGPGTNTLPLYIYSIIKTGITPDVNALTTLMLLVTILLLIISAKVQTKRALEREL
;
A
#
# COMPACT_ATOMS: atom_id res chain seq x y z
N MET A 1 -3.90 43.68 -38.91
CA MET A 1 -4.88 44.70 -38.46
C MET A 1 -5.93 43.96 -37.61
N PRO A 2 -5.75 43.83 -36.32
CA PRO A 2 -6.82 44.10 -35.36
C PRO A 2 -6.34 44.53 -33.95
N ALA A 3 -5.17 45.14 -33.80
CA ALA A 3 -4.66 45.57 -32.49
C ALA A 3 -4.98 47.05 -32.14
N LEU A 4 -5.68 47.77 -33.03
CA LEU A 4 -5.96 49.22 -32.89
C LEU A 4 -7.36 49.55 -32.38
N VAL A 5 -8.27 48.57 -32.26
CA VAL A 5 -9.67 48.83 -31.89
C VAL A 5 -9.94 48.70 -30.38
N LEU A 6 -9.01 48.14 -29.60
CA LEU A 6 -9.22 47.93 -28.15
C LEU A 6 -8.71 49.08 -27.26
N LYS A 7 -8.05 50.07 -27.81
CA LYS A 7 -7.46 51.19 -27.04
C LYS A 7 -8.47 52.26 -26.62
N ASP A 8 -9.63 52.32 -27.26
CA ASP A 8 -10.64 53.36 -27.03
C ASP A 8 -11.76 52.94 -26.06
N TYR A 9 -11.74 51.72 -25.53
CA TYR A 9 -12.74 51.23 -24.59
C TYR A 9 -12.26 51.13 -23.13
N GLU A 10 -11.00 51.48 -22.81
CA GLU A 10 -10.47 51.46 -21.43
C GLU A 10 -11.12 52.44 -20.44
N PRO A 11 -11.76 53.57 -20.82
CA PRO A 11 -12.38 54.44 -19.82
C PRO A 11 -13.72 53.98 -19.26
N TYR A 12 -14.37 53.00 -19.89
CA TYR A 12 -15.74 52.58 -19.53
C TYR A 12 -15.84 51.27 -18.71
N LEU A 13 -14.78 50.52 -18.64
CA LEU A 13 -14.66 49.39 -17.75
C LEU A 13 -14.00 49.87 -16.48
N GLY A 14 -14.78 50.30 -15.48
CA GLY A 14 -14.33 50.71 -14.14
C GLY A 14 -13.59 49.58 -13.42
N VAL A 15 -12.51 49.09 -14.02
CA VAL A 15 -11.55 48.19 -13.37
C VAL A 15 -10.72 49.03 -12.44
N HIS A 16 -11.30 49.33 -11.28
CA HIS A 16 -10.48 49.74 -10.14
C HIS A 16 -9.39 48.64 -9.99
N ALA A 17 -8.16 49.02 -10.37
CA ALA A 17 -6.99 48.19 -10.07
C ALA A 17 -7.09 47.83 -8.58
N VAL A 18 -7.50 46.59 -8.31
CA VAL A 18 -7.49 46.03 -6.96
C VAL A 18 -6.03 46.07 -6.54
N LYS A 19 -5.69 47.13 -5.77
CA LYS A 19 -4.38 47.29 -5.15
C LYS A 19 -4.11 46.01 -4.39
N LYS A 20 -3.22 45.12 -4.92
CA LYS A 20 -2.78 43.96 -4.22
C LYS A 20 -2.34 44.37 -2.81
N PRO A 21 -2.96 43.88 -1.78
CA PRO A 21 -2.53 44.20 -0.43
C PRO A 21 -1.05 43.80 -0.31
N ASN A 22 -0.22 44.78 0.05
CA ASN A 22 1.21 44.60 0.29
C ASN A 22 1.39 43.93 1.66
N ASP A 23 0.90 42.68 1.78
CA ASP A 23 0.87 41.93 3.05
C ASP A 23 1.86 40.76 3.07
N ASN A 24 3.05 40.98 2.48
CA ASN A 24 4.12 39.98 2.47
C ASN A 24 4.59 39.59 3.88
N ARG A 25 4.35 40.43 4.91
CA ARG A 25 4.81 40.14 6.29
C ARG A 25 3.83 39.23 7.05
N HIS A 26 2.53 39.40 6.86
CA HIS A 26 1.52 38.52 7.46
C HIS A 26 1.53 37.12 6.79
N CYS A 27 1.66 37.07 5.48
CA CYS A 27 1.79 35.83 4.73
C CYS A 27 3.04 35.01 5.16
N GLY A 28 4.17 35.67 5.36
CA GLY A 28 5.40 35.04 5.85
C GLY A 28 5.27 34.43 7.25
N ARG A 29 4.60 35.12 8.19
CA ARG A 29 4.34 34.60 9.56
C ARG A 29 3.40 33.41 9.54
N ILE A 30 2.34 33.45 8.78
CA ILE A 30 1.39 32.33 8.65
C ILE A 30 2.07 31.11 8.04
N LEU A 31 2.89 31.30 7.00
CA LEU A 31 3.67 30.23 6.38
C LEU A 31 4.68 29.63 7.36
N TRP A 32 5.36 30.46 8.16
CA TRP A 32 6.30 29.99 9.17
C TRP A 32 5.60 29.20 10.29
N LEU A 33 4.48 29.70 10.82
CA LEU A 33 3.68 29.00 11.83
C LEU A 33 3.14 27.67 11.30
N ARG A 34 2.68 27.64 10.07
CA ARG A 34 2.24 26.40 9.39
C ARG A 34 3.40 25.40 9.29
N ASN A 35 4.57 25.84 8.86
CA ASN A 35 5.72 24.95 8.70
C ASN A 35 6.23 24.46 10.06
N LEU A 36 6.23 25.32 11.09
CA LEU A 36 6.53 24.92 12.47
C LEU A 36 5.55 23.88 12.99
N TYR A 37 4.24 24.12 12.80
CA TYR A 37 3.21 23.17 13.20
C TYR A 37 3.38 21.83 12.47
N LEU A 38 3.57 21.83 11.16
CA LEU A 38 3.83 20.62 10.38
C LEU A 38 5.11 19.91 10.85
N GLY A 39 6.17 20.66 11.16
CA GLY A 39 7.41 20.10 11.71
C GLY A 39 7.22 19.43 13.07
N LEU A 40 6.45 20.06 13.97
CA LEU A 40 6.11 19.48 15.28
C LEU A 40 5.25 18.22 15.14
N VAL A 41 4.24 18.22 14.27
CA VAL A 41 3.43 17.04 13.99
C VAL A 41 4.28 15.90 13.43
N MET A 42 5.14 16.18 12.46
CA MET A 42 6.07 15.18 11.90
C MET A 42 7.03 14.66 12.98
N LEU A 43 7.62 15.55 13.78
CA LEU A 43 8.49 15.13 14.88
C LEU A 43 7.75 14.21 15.86
N PHE A 44 6.52 14.58 16.26
CA PHE A 44 5.71 13.77 17.17
C PHE A 44 5.39 12.38 16.59
N LEU A 45 5.06 12.30 15.30
CA LEU A 45 4.75 11.04 14.63
C LEU A 45 5.98 10.13 14.47
N PHE A 46 7.14 10.70 14.15
CA PHE A 46 8.35 9.93 13.90
C PHE A 46 9.21 9.72 15.15
N LEU A 47 8.99 10.48 16.24
CA LEU A 47 9.75 10.36 17.47
C LEU A 47 9.81 8.94 18.04
N PRO A 48 8.69 8.17 18.14
CA PRO A 48 8.73 6.78 18.60
C PRO A 48 9.62 5.89 17.73
N ILE A 49 9.61 6.12 16.41
CA ILE A 49 10.42 5.36 15.46
C ILE A 49 11.92 5.68 15.67
N PHE A 50 12.27 6.95 15.84
CA PHE A 50 13.65 7.33 16.16
C PHE A 50 14.14 6.74 17.48
N ILE A 51 13.29 6.75 18.51
CA ILE A 51 13.61 6.12 19.80
C ILE A 51 13.87 4.63 19.62
N LEU A 52 13.01 3.92 18.89
CA LEU A 52 13.15 2.50 18.60
C LEU A 52 14.49 2.21 17.88
N VAL A 53 14.83 3.02 16.86
CA VAL A 53 16.09 2.87 16.12
C VAL A 53 17.31 3.13 17.04
N ILE A 54 17.25 4.13 17.92
CA ILE A 54 18.34 4.40 18.89
C ILE A 54 18.47 3.23 19.86
N PHE A 55 17.37 2.74 20.41
CA PHE A 55 17.38 1.62 21.37
C PHE A 55 17.74 0.28 20.73
N SER A 56 17.70 0.13 19.40
CA SER A 56 18.21 -1.06 18.71
C SER A 56 19.74 -1.23 18.86
N PHE A 57 20.44 -0.16 19.23
CA PHE A 57 21.86 -0.18 19.51
C PHE A 57 22.18 -0.15 21.00
N ASN A 58 21.17 -0.23 21.87
CA ASN A 58 21.39 -0.18 23.32
C ASN A 58 22.04 -1.48 23.84
N GLN A 59 23.05 -1.34 24.69
CA GLN A 59 23.76 -2.48 25.27
C GLN A 59 22.91 -3.23 26.33
N SER A 60 22.03 -2.51 27.04
CA SER A 60 21.14 -3.11 28.05
C SER A 60 20.04 -3.96 27.41
N GLU A 61 19.75 -5.12 28.00
CA GLU A 61 18.59 -5.95 27.64
C GLU A 61 17.25 -5.27 27.99
N LEU A 62 17.28 -4.28 28.86
CA LEU A 62 16.08 -3.54 29.25
C LEU A 62 15.99 -2.24 28.44
N ASN A 63 14.87 -2.04 27.73
CA ASN A 63 14.60 -0.85 26.93
C ASN A 63 14.19 0.40 27.74
N VAL A 64 14.72 0.55 28.96
CA VAL A 64 14.35 1.65 29.88
C VAL A 64 15.40 2.76 29.88
N VAL A 65 16.68 2.39 29.84
CA VAL A 65 17.80 3.33 29.91
C VAL A 65 18.83 2.96 28.85
N PHE A 66 19.35 3.95 28.14
CA PHE A 66 20.46 3.76 27.21
C PHE A 66 21.78 3.66 27.99
N THR A 67 22.40 2.49 28.00
CA THR A 67 23.59 2.19 28.80
C THR A 67 24.90 2.16 28.00
N GLY A 68 24.81 2.03 26.68
CA GLY A 68 25.98 1.97 25.79
C GLY A 68 25.60 1.54 24.39
N PHE A 69 26.54 1.63 23.45
CA PHE A 69 26.33 1.26 22.06
C PHE A 69 26.80 -0.16 21.79
N THR A 70 25.96 -0.97 21.15
CA THR A 70 26.30 -2.33 20.68
C THR A 70 25.59 -2.63 19.36
N THR A 71 26.17 -3.53 18.56
CA THR A 71 25.55 -4.11 17.35
C THR A 71 25.27 -5.59 17.50
N GLU A 72 25.48 -6.13 18.69
CA GLU A 72 25.36 -7.56 18.99
C GLU A 72 23.99 -8.13 18.67
N TRP A 73 22.92 -7.35 18.88
CA TRP A 73 21.54 -7.75 18.61
C TRP A 73 21.32 -8.11 17.15
N TYR A 74 21.98 -7.42 16.22
CA TYR A 74 21.90 -7.72 14.79
C TYR A 74 22.55 -9.06 14.43
N GLY A 75 23.61 -9.46 15.15
CA GLY A 75 24.21 -10.79 15.01
C GLY A 75 23.28 -11.88 15.55
N ARG A 76 22.73 -11.68 16.73
CA ARG A 76 21.77 -12.63 17.37
C ARG A 76 20.50 -12.86 16.54
N LEU A 77 20.03 -11.83 15.79
CA LEU A 77 18.89 -11.99 14.89
C LEU A 77 19.12 -13.05 13.81
N LEU A 78 20.35 -13.12 13.29
CA LEU A 78 20.71 -14.10 12.23
C LEU A 78 20.85 -15.52 12.77
N GLU A 79 21.02 -15.67 14.09
CA GLU A 79 21.10 -16.97 14.76
C GLU A 79 19.73 -17.46 15.26
N ASN A 80 18.72 -16.59 15.28
CA ASN A 80 17.38 -16.91 15.75
C ASN A 80 16.57 -17.64 14.67
N ALA A 81 16.54 -18.96 14.70
CA ALA A 81 15.83 -19.79 13.73
C ALA A 81 14.33 -19.47 13.66
N ASN A 82 13.66 -19.22 14.80
CA ASN A 82 12.22 -18.92 14.82
C ASN A 82 11.91 -17.60 14.09
N LEU A 83 12.78 -16.61 14.23
CA LEU A 83 12.66 -15.33 13.56
C LEU A 83 12.88 -15.46 12.05
N LEU A 84 13.91 -16.21 11.65
CA LEU A 84 14.19 -16.46 10.24
C LEU A 84 13.05 -17.24 9.56
N ASP A 85 12.48 -18.22 10.24
CA ASP A 85 11.32 -18.96 9.74
C ASP A 85 10.07 -18.07 9.63
N ALA A 86 9.82 -17.22 10.62
CA ALA A 86 8.72 -16.25 10.58
C ALA A 86 8.91 -15.24 9.43
N PHE A 87 10.11 -14.73 9.21
CA PHE A 87 10.45 -13.87 8.10
C PHE A 87 10.23 -14.55 6.74
N LYS A 88 10.72 -15.78 6.60
CA LYS A 88 10.54 -16.61 5.40
C LYS A 88 9.06 -16.85 5.09
N ASN A 89 8.29 -17.24 6.12
CA ASN A 89 6.84 -17.43 5.97
C ASN A 89 6.13 -16.16 5.51
N THR A 90 6.45 -15.02 6.13
CA THR A 90 5.87 -13.72 5.73
C THR A 90 6.15 -13.40 4.27
N LEU A 91 7.41 -13.54 3.82
CA LEU A 91 7.76 -13.26 2.43
C LEU A 91 7.08 -14.23 1.45
N LEU A 92 7.04 -15.52 1.76
CA LEU A 92 6.39 -16.52 0.91
C LEU A 92 4.89 -16.27 0.81
N ILE A 93 4.23 -16.03 1.95
CA ILE A 93 2.79 -15.73 1.99
C ILE A 93 2.52 -14.44 1.22
N ALA A 94 3.26 -13.36 1.48
CA ALA A 94 3.06 -12.09 0.81
C ALA A 94 3.28 -12.18 -0.72
N LEU A 95 4.32 -12.86 -1.18
CA LEU A 95 4.60 -13.04 -2.61
C LEU A 95 3.55 -13.90 -3.31
N ILE A 96 3.18 -15.03 -2.72
CA ILE A 96 2.22 -15.96 -3.33
C ILE A 96 0.81 -15.33 -3.30
N SER A 97 0.38 -14.80 -2.13
CA SER A 97 -0.94 -14.17 -2.01
C SER A 97 -1.08 -12.97 -2.96
N THR A 98 -0.06 -12.11 -3.04
CA THR A 98 -0.05 -10.98 -3.98
C THR A 98 -0.16 -11.45 -5.43
N THR A 99 0.63 -12.45 -5.82
CA THR A 99 0.61 -12.95 -7.20
C THR A 99 -0.77 -13.50 -7.56
N VAL A 100 -1.32 -14.36 -6.70
CA VAL A 100 -2.63 -14.96 -6.93
C VAL A 100 -3.73 -13.91 -6.91
N SER A 101 -3.72 -13.00 -5.91
CA SER A 101 -4.71 -11.92 -5.81
C SER A 101 -4.64 -10.95 -6.99
N THR A 102 -3.44 -10.67 -7.51
CA THR A 102 -3.26 -9.80 -8.67
C THR A 102 -3.86 -10.43 -9.93
N VAL A 103 -3.63 -11.72 -10.14
CA VAL A 103 -4.21 -12.44 -11.28
C VAL A 103 -5.73 -12.50 -11.16
N LEU A 104 -6.25 -12.98 -10.02
CA LEU A 104 -7.69 -13.10 -9.78
C LEU A 104 -8.40 -11.74 -9.83
N GLY A 105 -7.82 -10.74 -9.17
CA GLY A 105 -8.37 -9.38 -9.11
C GLY A 105 -8.40 -8.71 -10.48
N THR A 106 -7.35 -8.89 -11.29
CA THR A 106 -7.30 -8.35 -12.66
C THR A 106 -8.33 -9.01 -13.56
N ILE A 107 -8.41 -10.35 -13.55
CA ILE A 107 -9.40 -11.09 -14.34
C ILE A 107 -10.81 -10.68 -13.95
N SER A 108 -11.09 -10.59 -12.64
CA SER A 108 -12.39 -10.17 -12.12
C SER A 108 -12.74 -8.74 -12.54
N ALA A 109 -11.80 -7.79 -12.40
CA ALA A 109 -12.02 -6.40 -12.77
C ALA A 109 -12.33 -6.22 -14.26
N VAL A 110 -11.57 -6.90 -15.13
CA VAL A 110 -11.79 -6.88 -16.59
C VAL A 110 -13.10 -7.58 -16.95
N GLY A 111 -13.37 -8.74 -16.36
CA GLY A 111 -14.60 -9.47 -16.59
C GLY A 111 -15.85 -8.67 -16.24
N MET A 112 -15.83 -7.99 -15.09
CA MET A 112 -16.94 -7.15 -14.63
C MET A 112 -17.16 -5.90 -15.49
N LYS A 113 -16.12 -5.36 -16.15
CA LYS A 113 -16.28 -4.28 -17.12
C LYS A 113 -16.86 -4.77 -18.44
N LYS A 114 -16.48 -5.97 -18.87
CA LYS A 114 -16.77 -6.49 -20.22
C LYS A 114 -18.10 -7.22 -20.34
N TYR A 115 -18.57 -7.80 -19.25
CA TYR A 115 -19.77 -8.64 -19.25
C TYR A 115 -20.83 -8.10 -18.29
N ASN A 116 -22.01 -7.79 -18.81
CA ASN A 116 -23.19 -7.50 -18.01
C ASN A 116 -23.82 -8.80 -17.55
N PHE A 117 -24.00 -9.00 -16.26
CA PHE A 117 -24.65 -10.18 -15.70
C PHE A 117 -25.70 -9.79 -14.66
N PRO A 118 -26.78 -10.59 -14.50
CA PRO A 118 -27.94 -10.20 -13.68
C PRO A 118 -27.60 -9.87 -12.22
N THR A 119 -26.54 -10.48 -11.68
CA THR A 119 -26.11 -10.33 -10.29
C THR A 119 -24.97 -9.31 -10.10
N GLU A 120 -24.65 -8.51 -11.11
CA GLU A 120 -23.53 -7.55 -11.08
C GLU A 120 -23.58 -6.63 -9.86
N GLN A 121 -24.75 -6.09 -9.53
CA GLN A 121 -24.92 -5.20 -8.39
C GLN A 121 -24.61 -5.89 -7.05
N ILE A 122 -24.99 -7.17 -6.92
CA ILE A 122 -24.72 -7.97 -5.73
C ILE A 122 -23.21 -8.23 -5.61
N VAL A 123 -22.58 -8.70 -6.69
CA VAL A 123 -21.13 -8.97 -6.73
C VAL A 123 -20.34 -7.71 -6.45
N ASN A 124 -20.75 -6.57 -7.02
CA ASN A 124 -20.13 -5.26 -6.71
C ASN A 124 -20.17 -4.95 -5.21
N LYS A 125 -21.30 -5.16 -4.54
CA LYS A 125 -21.42 -4.95 -3.10
C LYS A 125 -20.57 -5.94 -2.31
N LEU A 126 -20.56 -7.21 -2.69
CA LEU A 126 -19.78 -8.26 -2.02
C LEU A 126 -18.28 -8.01 -2.07
N ILE A 127 -17.75 -7.44 -3.15
CA ILE A 127 -16.34 -7.08 -3.27
C ILE A 127 -15.94 -6.01 -2.24
N TYR A 128 -16.83 -5.08 -1.89
CA TYR A 128 -16.53 -4.04 -0.91
C TYR A 128 -16.62 -4.52 0.54
N ILE A 129 -17.29 -5.66 0.81
CA ILE A 129 -17.46 -6.18 2.16
C ILE A 129 -16.12 -6.36 2.89
N PRO A 130 -15.11 -7.07 2.35
CA PRO A 130 -13.84 -7.25 3.05
C PRO A 130 -13.05 -5.95 3.26
N ILE A 131 -13.32 -4.92 2.46
CA ILE A 131 -12.66 -3.60 2.59
C ILE A 131 -13.25 -2.79 3.76
N VAL A 132 -14.54 -2.98 4.04
CA VAL A 132 -15.28 -2.18 5.04
C VAL A 132 -15.36 -2.89 6.39
N ILE A 133 -15.37 -4.22 6.39
CA ILE A 133 -15.44 -5.01 7.63
C ILE A 133 -14.13 -4.84 8.43
N PRO A 134 -14.21 -4.65 9.76
CA PRO A 134 -13.04 -4.69 10.62
C PRO A 134 -12.27 -6.01 10.44
N GLU A 135 -10.94 -5.93 10.31
CA GLU A 135 -10.08 -7.10 10.08
C GLU A 135 -10.26 -8.21 11.10
N ILE A 136 -10.53 -7.86 12.37
CA ILE A 136 -10.78 -8.83 13.44
C ILE A 136 -12.04 -9.67 13.16
N VAL A 137 -13.09 -9.06 12.62
CA VAL A 137 -14.33 -9.77 12.27
C VAL A 137 -14.07 -10.69 11.08
N LEU A 138 -13.31 -10.23 10.09
CA LEU A 138 -12.91 -11.05 8.95
C LEU A 138 -12.05 -12.24 9.39
N GLY A 139 -11.07 -12.02 10.26
CA GLY A 139 -10.20 -13.08 10.81
C GLY A 139 -10.98 -14.16 11.55
N ILE A 140 -11.91 -13.77 12.45
CA ILE A 140 -12.79 -14.70 13.17
C ILE A 140 -13.70 -15.47 12.19
N SER A 141 -14.23 -14.78 11.19
CA SER A 141 -15.08 -15.40 10.18
C SER A 141 -14.33 -16.45 9.35
N LEU A 142 -13.09 -16.15 8.94
CA LEU A 142 -12.23 -17.09 8.23
C LEU A 142 -11.85 -18.30 9.10
N LEU A 143 -11.48 -18.08 10.38
CA LEU A 143 -11.27 -19.15 11.33
C LEU A 143 -12.48 -20.07 11.40
N SER A 144 -13.69 -19.52 11.54
CA SER A 144 -14.92 -20.29 11.61
C SER A 144 -15.16 -21.10 10.32
N VAL A 145 -14.94 -20.50 9.15
CA VAL A 145 -15.07 -21.18 7.86
C VAL A 145 -14.05 -22.31 7.73
N PHE A 146 -12.79 -22.09 8.08
CA PHE A 146 -11.74 -23.12 8.02
C PHE A 146 -12.03 -24.28 8.96
N THR A 147 -12.47 -23.99 10.19
CA THR A 147 -12.86 -25.01 11.15
C THR A 147 -14.04 -25.86 10.66
N LEU A 148 -15.09 -25.22 10.14
CA LEU A 148 -16.26 -25.91 9.58
C LEU A 148 -15.92 -26.74 8.35
N ALA A 149 -14.98 -26.28 7.52
CA ALA A 149 -14.51 -26.99 6.34
C ALA A 149 -13.48 -28.07 6.64
N GLY A 150 -13.05 -28.23 7.89
CA GLY A 150 -12.00 -29.21 8.29
C GLY A 150 -10.62 -28.84 7.75
N VAL A 151 -10.38 -27.57 7.44
CA VAL A 151 -9.06 -27.07 6.99
C VAL A 151 -8.18 -26.90 8.22
N GLU A 152 -7.05 -27.60 8.26
CA GLU A 152 -6.05 -27.42 9.30
C GLU A 152 -5.43 -26.04 9.24
N LEU A 153 -5.30 -25.39 10.42
CA LEU A 153 -4.66 -24.09 10.51
C LEU A 153 -3.15 -24.23 10.32
N GLY A 154 -2.56 -23.36 9.52
CA GLY A 154 -1.15 -23.37 9.17
C GLY A 154 -0.84 -22.47 7.98
N PHE A 155 0.20 -22.78 7.24
CA PHE A 155 0.65 -21.99 6.10
C PHE A 155 -0.47 -21.78 5.04
N TRP A 156 -1.22 -22.83 4.71
CA TRP A 156 -2.26 -22.76 3.67
C TRP A 156 -3.48 -21.96 4.11
N SER A 157 -3.89 -22.05 5.36
CA SER A 157 -5.02 -21.25 5.87
C SER A 157 -4.67 -19.76 5.91
N VAL A 158 -3.43 -19.40 6.35
CA VAL A 158 -2.96 -18.01 6.28
C VAL A 158 -2.90 -17.52 4.83
N LEU A 159 -2.32 -18.33 3.93
CA LEU A 159 -2.22 -17.97 2.52
C LEU A 159 -3.60 -17.73 1.88
N LEU A 160 -4.56 -18.62 2.10
CA LEU A 160 -5.93 -18.48 1.59
C LEU A 160 -6.64 -17.25 2.19
N ALA A 161 -6.43 -17.00 3.47
CA ALA A 161 -6.95 -15.81 4.14
C ALA A 161 -6.40 -14.52 3.51
N HIS A 162 -5.08 -14.46 3.29
CA HIS A 162 -4.40 -13.31 2.66
C HIS A 162 -4.86 -13.09 1.21
N ILE A 163 -5.08 -14.15 0.44
CA ILE A 163 -5.66 -14.06 -0.91
C ILE A 163 -7.08 -13.48 -0.81
N THR A 164 -7.89 -14.01 0.10
CA THR A 164 -9.30 -13.62 0.24
C THR A 164 -9.47 -12.14 0.53
N PHE A 165 -8.69 -11.57 1.46
CA PHE A 165 -8.83 -10.15 1.77
C PHE A 165 -8.10 -9.24 0.77
N SER A 166 -7.05 -9.72 0.07
CA SER A 166 -6.29 -8.89 -0.87
C SER A 166 -6.97 -8.73 -2.22
N VAL A 167 -7.72 -9.73 -2.71
CA VAL A 167 -8.40 -9.69 -4.03
C VAL A 167 -9.27 -8.45 -4.21
N PRO A 168 -10.12 -8.02 -3.27
CA PRO A 168 -10.94 -6.81 -3.40
C PRO A 168 -10.14 -5.53 -3.64
N PHE A 169 -8.99 -5.38 -3.01
CA PHE A 169 -8.11 -4.22 -3.18
C PHE A 169 -7.50 -4.17 -4.58
N VAL A 170 -7.12 -5.33 -5.12
CA VAL A 170 -6.63 -5.42 -6.50
C VAL A 170 -7.76 -5.10 -7.47
N ILE A 171 -8.95 -5.68 -7.28
CA ILE A 171 -10.12 -5.40 -8.14
C ILE A 171 -10.39 -3.90 -8.19
N THR A 172 -10.45 -3.22 -7.03
CA THR A 172 -10.75 -1.79 -6.97
C THR A 172 -9.67 -0.94 -7.63
N SER A 173 -8.39 -1.28 -7.45
CA SER A 173 -7.26 -0.60 -8.09
C SER A 173 -7.30 -0.73 -9.62
N VAL A 174 -7.49 -1.93 -10.13
CA VAL A 174 -7.56 -2.19 -11.58
C VAL A 174 -8.82 -1.55 -12.18
N ARG A 175 -9.97 -1.64 -11.52
CA ARG A 175 -11.22 -1.00 -11.97
C ARG A 175 -11.09 0.52 -12.05
N SER A 176 -10.47 1.16 -11.07
CA SER A 176 -10.22 2.61 -11.11
C SER A 176 -9.48 3.01 -12.38
N THR A 177 -8.45 2.26 -12.77
CA THR A 177 -7.72 2.50 -14.01
C THR A 177 -8.54 2.18 -15.24
N LEU A 178 -9.29 1.07 -15.24
CA LEU A 178 -10.17 0.69 -16.35
C LEU A 178 -11.25 1.73 -16.66
N TYR A 179 -11.83 2.36 -15.62
CA TYR A 179 -12.86 3.40 -15.81
C TYR A 179 -12.29 4.76 -16.22
N SER A 180 -11.00 4.99 -16.03
CA SER A 180 -10.31 6.20 -16.51
C SER A 180 -9.93 6.14 -17.99
N LEU A 181 -9.98 4.95 -18.61
CA LEU A 181 -9.68 4.80 -20.04
C LEU A 181 -10.81 5.32 -20.92
N PRO A 182 -10.50 5.98 -22.04
CA PRO A 182 -11.50 6.35 -23.05
C PRO A 182 -12.24 5.10 -23.56
N ARG A 183 -13.57 5.21 -23.70
CA ARG A 183 -14.43 4.06 -24.09
C ARG A 183 -14.13 3.50 -25.48
N ASN A 184 -13.67 4.37 -26.38
CA ASN A 184 -13.46 4.06 -27.80
C ASN A 184 -12.10 3.38 -28.11
N VAL A 185 -11.21 3.20 -27.12
CA VAL A 185 -9.87 2.65 -27.41
C VAL A 185 -9.95 1.17 -27.83
N GLU A 186 -10.77 0.38 -27.16
CA GLU A 186 -10.98 -1.04 -27.53
C GLU A 186 -11.72 -1.17 -28.85
N GLU A 187 -12.77 -0.34 -29.06
CA GLU A 187 -13.55 -0.28 -30.30
C GLU A 187 -12.66 0.09 -31.49
N ALA A 188 -11.82 1.12 -31.35
CA ALA A 188 -10.90 1.53 -32.42
C ALA A 188 -9.89 0.41 -32.79
N ALA A 189 -9.45 -0.40 -31.83
CA ALA A 189 -8.58 -1.54 -32.13
C ALA A 189 -9.35 -2.66 -32.85
N GLU A 190 -10.60 -2.90 -32.50
CA GLU A 190 -11.47 -3.88 -33.16
C GLU A 190 -11.83 -3.42 -34.60
N ASP A 191 -12.08 -2.12 -34.82
CA ASP A 191 -12.31 -1.52 -36.15
C ASP A 191 -11.10 -1.67 -37.09
N LEU A 192 -9.88 -1.68 -36.52
CA LEU A 192 -8.64 -1.97 -37.25
C LEU A 192 -8.40 -3.48 -37.48
N GLY A 193 -9.37 -4.34 -37.14
CA GLY A 193 -9.32 -5.78 -37.37
C GLY A 193 -8.65 -6.59 -36.26
N ALA A 194 -8.39 -6.01 -35.09
CA ALA A 194 -7.91 -6.75 -33.96
C ALA A 194 -9.02 -7.59 -33.32
N GLY A 195 -8.84 -8.90 -33.24
CA GLY A 195 -9.77 -9.77 -32.49
C GLY A 195 -9.67 -9.51 -30.98
N LYS A 196 -10.72 -9.87 -30.20
CA LYS A 196 -10.84 -9.63 -28.73
C LYS A 196 -9.60 -10.00 -27.91
N TRP A 197 -8.92 -11.11 -28.24
CA TRP A 197 -7.68 -11.54 -27.61
C TRP A 197 -6.52 -10.58 -27.88
N LYS A 198 -6.36 -10.15 -29.14
CA LYS A 198 -5.29 -9.19 -29.51
C LYS A 198 -5.56 -7.82 -28.88
N THR A 199 -6.79 -7.36 -28.89
CA THR A 199 -7.20 -6.11 -28.21
C THR A 199 -6.87 -6.18 -26.72
N PHE A 200 -7.18 -7.28 -26.03
CA PHE A 200 -6.85 -7.43 -24.63
C PHE A 200 -5.34 -7.35 -24.36
N TRP A 201 -4.52 -8.16 -25.07
CA TRP A 201 -3.09 -8.26 -24.80
C TRP A 201 -2.28 -7.04 -25.23
N TYR A 202 -2.64 -6.42 -26.37
CA TYR A 202 -1.84 -5.34 -26.97
C TYR A 202 -2.38 -3.94 -26.67
N VAL A 203 -3.63 -3.82 -26.23
CA VAL A 203 -4.27 -2.53 -25.95
C VAL A 203 -4.70 -2.44 -24.48
N THR A 204 -5.63 -3.28 -24.04
CA THR A 204 -6.22 -3.18 -22.69
C THR A 204 -5.19 -3.43 -21.61
N LEU A 205 -4.47 -4.55 -21.66
CA LEU A 205 -3.51 -4.96 -20.62
C LEU A 205 -2.37 -3.95 -20.42
N PRO A 206 -1.72 -3.40 -21.47
CA PRO A 206 -0.72 -2.35 -21.30
C PRO A 206 -1.28 -1.08 -20.66
N LEU A 207 -2.50 -0.69 -21.03
CA LEU A 207 -3.15 0.51 -20.50
C LEU A 207 -3.55 0.38 -19.02
N ILE A 208 -3.98 -0.82 -18.59
CA ILE A 208 -4.33 -1.07 -17.17
C ILE A 208 -3.14 -1.47 -16.32
N LYS A 209 -1.96 -1.70 -16.89
CA LYS A 209 -0.74 -2.08 -16.17
C LYS A 209 -0.44 -1.21 -14.93
N PRO A 210 -0.61 0.14 -14.97
CA PRO A 210 -0.43 0.95 -13.78
C PRO A 210 -1.38 0.56 -12.63
N GLY A 211 -2.64 0.27 -12.94
CA GLY A 211 -3.62 -0.19 -11.95
C GLY A 211 -3.29 -1.58 -11.39
N ILE A 212 -2.81 -2.51 -12.24
CA ILE A 212 -2.36 -3.84 -11.82
C ILE A 212 -1.18 -3.72 -10.87
N VAL A 213 -0.16 -2.93 -11.22
CA VAL A 213 1.03 -2.73 -10.38
C VAL A 213 0.66 -2.06 -9.06
N SER A 214 -0.21 -1.04 -9.08
CA SER A 214 -0.68 -0.38 -7.87
C SER A 214 -1.45 -1.34 -6.96
N GLY A 215 -2.35 -2.14 -7.54
CA GLY A 215 -3.10 -3.18 -6.80
C GLY A 215 -2.19 -4.26 -6.21
N ALA A 216 -1.18 -4.70 -6.97
CA ALA A 216 -0.20 -5.68 -6.50
C ALA A 216 0.65 -5.13 -5.34
N ILE A 217 1.14 -3.89 -5.44
CA ILE A 217 1.90 -3.25 -4.35
C ILE A 217 1.03 -3.12 -3.10
N LEU A 218 -0.23 -2.71 -3.24
CA LEU A 218 -1.15 -2.60 -2.11
C LEU A 218 -1.40 -3.98 -1.46
N ALA A 219 -1.70 -5.01 -2.26
CA ALA A 219 -1.90 -6.37 -1.76
C ALA A 219 -0.65 -6.91 -1.05
N PHE A 220 0.54 -6.64 -1.60
CA PHE A 220 1.81 -7.04 -0.99
C PHE A 220 2.02 -6.36 0.36
N THR A 221 1.79 -5.04 0.43
CA THR A 221 1.94 -4.29 1.67
C THR A 221 0.97 -4.79 2.74
N LEU A 222 -0.31 -4.94 2.40
CA LEU A 222 -1.33 -5.46 3.32
C LEU A 222 -1.00 -6.88 3.82
N SER A 223 -0.46 -7.74 2.97
CA SER A 223 -0.06 -9.09 3.36
C SER A 223 1.22 -9.12 4.20
N LEU A 224 2.11 -8.15 4.01
CA LEU A 224 3.41 -8.11 4.68
C LEU A 224 3.29 -7.68 6.15
N ASP A 225 2.38 -6.76 6.47
CA ASP A 225 2.23 -6.16 7.81
C ASP A 225 1.02 -6.70 8.59
N ASP A 226 0.28 -7.67 8.02
CA ASP A 226 -0.88 -8.26 8.68
C ASP A 226 -0.51 -9.04 9.96
N VAL A 227 -1.16 -8.65 11.04
CA VAL A 227 -1.12 -9.35 12.33
C VAL A 227 -2.47 -10.02 12.62
N VAL A 228 -3.55 -9.32 12.30
CA VAL A 228 -4.89 -9.65 12.80
C VAL A 228 -5.43 -10.92 12.14
N ILE A 229 -5.41 -10.97 10.83
CA ILE A 229 -5.91 -12.14 10.09
C ILE A 229 -5.01 -13.33 10.34
N SER A 230 -3.68 -13.12 10.32
CA SER A 230 -2.69 -14.15 10.65
C SER A 230 -2.89 -14.71 12.06
N TYR A 231 -3.25 -13.88 13.05
CA TYR A 231 -3.50 -14.34 14.43
C TYR A 231 -4.61 -15.39 14.52
N PHE A 232 -5.67 -15.26 13.72
CA PHE A 232 -6.80 -16.20 13.71
C PHE A 232 -6.59 -17.39 12.78
N THR A 233 -5.73 -17.27 11.77
CA THR A 233 -5.60 -18.27 10.71
C THR A 233 -4.28 -19.03 10.75
N ALA A 234 -3.28 -18.59 11.53
CA ALA A 234 -2.04 -19.31 11.73
C ALA A 234 -2.26 -20.52 12.64
N GLY A 235 -1.56 -21.61 12.31
CA GLY A 235 -1.52 -22.82 13.12
C GLY A 235 -0.14 -23.07 13.73
N PRO A 236 0.02 -24.17 14.47
CA PRO A 236 1.30 -24.55 15.05
C PRO A 236 2.43 -24.57 14.00
N GLY A 237 3.55 -23.92 14.30
CA GLY A 237 4.71 -23.86 13.40
C GLY A 237 4.61 -22.87 12.24
N THR A 238 3.52 -22.12 12.12
CA THR A 238 3.34 -21.13 11.06
C THR A 238 3.18 -19.74 11.66
N ASN A 239 4.28 -19.14 12.09
CA ASN A 239 4.31 -17.75 12.49
C ASN A 239 4.68 -16.87 11.29
N THR A 240 3.98 -15.73 11.15
CA THR A 240 4.43 -14.62 10.34
C THR A 240 5.27 -13.68 11.20
N LEU A 241 6.10 -12.86 10.58
CA LEU A 241 6.99 -11.97 11.31
C LEU A 241 6.23 -10.92 12.15
N PRO A 242 5.16 -10.25 11.64
CA PRO A 242 4.33 -9.38 12.46
C PRO A 242 3.70 -10.11 13.65
N LEU A 243 3.23 -11.35 13.45
CA LEU A 243 2.65 -12.17 14.53
C LEU A 243 3.72 -12.58 15.55
N TYR A 244 4.92 -12.92 15.10
CA TYR A 244 6.06 -13.21 15.96
C TYR A 244 6.44 -12.00 16.83
N ILE A 245 6.57 -10.81 16.23
CA ILE A 245 6.82 -9.56 16.94
C ILE A 245 5.71 -9.30 17.97
N TYR A 246 4.45 -9.44 17.59
CA TYR A 246 3.30 -9.27 18.48
C TYR A 246 3.34 -10.21 19.68
N SER A 247 3.77 -11.46 19.47
CA SER A 247 3.90 -12.43 20.56
C SER A 247 5.00 -12.06 21.56
N ILE A 248 6.13 -11.53 21.09
CA ILE A 248 7.25 -11.10 21.95
C ILE A 248 6.91 -9.82 22.72
N ILE A 249 6.19 -8.88 22.12
CA ILE A 249 5.77 -7.66 22.82
C ILE A 249 4.99 -7.99 24.09
N LYS A 250 4.22 -9.06 24.10
CA LYS A 250 3.47 -9.51 25.29
C LYS A 250 4.36 -10.04 26.43
N THR A 251 5.55 -10.54 26.10
CA THR A 251 6.51 -11.08 27.07
C THR A 251 7.55 -10.07 27.54
N GLY A 252 7.62 -8.91 26.89
CA GLY A 252 8.56 -7.82 27.15
C GLY A 252 9.33 -7.45 25.89
N ILE A 253 9.48 -6.15 25.64
CA ILE A 253 10.24 -5.66 24.47
C ILE A 253 11.73 -5.78 24.79
N THR A 254 12.40 -6.63 24.05
CA THR A 254 13.85 -6.85 24.11
C THR A 254 14.55 -6.06 22.98
N PRO A 255 15.84 -5.67 23.10
CA PRO A 255 16.52 -4.89 22.07
C PRO A 255 16.66 -5.58 20.72
N ASP A 256 16.61 -6.91 20.66
CA ASP A 256 16.55 -7.69 19.43
C ASP A 256 15.27 -7.40 18.62
N VAL A 257 14.12 -7.16 19.27
CA VAL A 257 12.89 -6.71 18.60
C VAL A 257 13.09 -5.32 17.98
N ASN A 258 13.76 -4.42 18.69
CA ASN A 258 14.10 -3.09 18.16
C ASN A 258 15.06 -3.19 16.96
N ALA A 259 16.07 -4.05 17.03
CA ALA A 259 17.00 -4.30 15.93
C ALA A 259 16.29 -4.88 14.70
N LEU A 260 15.37 -5.85 14.90
CA LEU A 260 14.55 -6.42 13.86
C LEU A 260 13.66 -5.38 13.19
N THR A 261 12.92 -4.61 14.00
CA THR A 261 12.03 -3.56 13.48
C THR A 261 12.82 -2.48 12.73
N THR A 262 14.02 -2.12 13.22
CA THR A 262 14.93 -1.19 12.54
C THR A 262 15.37 -1.75 11.18
N LEU A 263 15.70 -3.02 11.09
CA LEU A 263 16.08 -3.66 9.83
C LEU A 263 14.92 -3.70 8.84
N MET A 264 13.71 -4.03 9.31
CA MET A 264 12.50 -3.95 8.49
C MET A 264 12.22 -2.53 7.97
N LEU A 265 12.37 -1.53 8.84
CA LEU A 265 12.22 -0.12 8.48
C LEU A 265 13.21 0.26 7.37
N LEU A 266 14.47 -0.14 7.49
CA LEU A 266 15.50 0.12 6.47
C LEU A 266 15.15 -0.54 5.14
N VAL A 267 14.70 -1.80 5.16
CA VAL A 267 14.25 -2.51 3.94
C VAL A 267 13.06 -1.78 3.30
N THR A 268 12.07 -1.39 4.09
CA THR A 268 10.88 -0.67 3.61
C THR A 268 11.25 0.67 2.99
N ILE A 269 12.10 1.47 3.65
CA ILE A 269 12.60 2.74 3.12
C ILE A 269 13.36 2.53 1.81
N LEU A 270 14.21 1.52 1.73
CA LEU A 270 14.97 1.19 0.52
C LEU A 270 14.02 0.86 -0.64
N LEU A 271 13.01 0.02 -0.40
CA LEU A 271 12.00 -0.33 -1.40
C LEU A 271 11.20 0.90 -1.86
N LEU A 272 10.84 1.80 -0.94
CA LEU A 272 10.16 3.05 -1.27
C LEU A 272 11.02 3.95 -2.15
N ILE A 273 12.31 4.11 -1.82
CA ILE A 273 13.26 4.91 -2.61
C ILE A 273 13.42 4.32 -4.02
N ILE A 274 13.57 3.00 -4.13
CA ILE A 274 13.68 2.32 -5.42
C ILE A 274 12.39 2.52 -6.24
N SER A 275 11.23 2.32 -5.63
CA SER A 275 9.92 2.52 -6.27
C SER A 275 9.75 3.96 -6.76
N ALA A 276 10.07 4.96 -5.93
CA ALA A 276 10.00 6.37 -6.31
C ALA A 276 10.91 6.71 -7.49
N LYS A 277 12.16 6.24 -7.49
CA LYS A 277 13.11 6.45 -8.61
C LYS A 277 12.61 5.84 -9.92
N VAL A 278 12.05 4.63 -9.87
CA VAL A 278 11.49 3.96 -11.05
C VAL A 278 10.29 4.73 -11.61
N GLN A 279 9.42 5.25 -10.75
CA GLN A 279 8.27 6.06 -11.16
C GLN A 279 8.70 7.38 -11.79
N THR A 280 9.63 8.10 -11.18
CA THR A 280 10.14 9.38 -11.70
C THR A 280 10.81 9.21 -13.07
N LYS A 281 11.62 8.16 -13.26
CA LYS A 281 12.25 7.87 -14.54
C LYS A 281 11.21 7.65 -15.65
N ARG A 282 10.14 6.91 -15.35
CA ARG A 282 9.05 6.65 -16.30
C ARG A 282 8.20 7.90 -16.61
N ALA A 283 8.06 8.83 -15.66
CA ALA A 283 7.37 10.09 -15.90
C ALA A 283 8.17 10.97 -16.88
N LEU A 284 9.48 11.08 -16.68
CA LEU A 284 10.38 11.82 -17.58
C LEU A 284 10.44 11.22 -19.00
N GLU A 285 10.41 9.89 -19.13
CA GLU A 285 10.39 9.22 -20.45
C GLU A 285 9.05 9.39 -21.21
N ARG A 286 7.99 9.86 -20.55
CA ARG A 286 6.69 10.15 -21.19
C ARG A 286 6.55 11.61 -21.64
N GLU A 287 7.40 12.50 -21.15
CA GLU A 287 7.42 13.92 -21.53
C GLU A 287 8.39 14.20 -22.69
N LEU A 288 9.23 13.23 -23.07
CA LEU A 288 10.11 13.24 -24.24
C LEU A 288 9.46 12.49 -25.43
#